data_ea704aefedfb1a204a6f09b66b8a2233
#
_entry.id   ea704aefedfb1a204a6f09b66b8a2233
#
_cell.length_a   1.000
_cell.length_b   1.000
_cell.length_c   1.000
_cell.angle_alpha   90.00
_cell.angle_beta   90.00
_cell.angle_gamma   90.00
#
_symmetry.space_group_name_H-M   'P 1'
#
loop_
_entity.id
_entity.type
_entity.pdbx_description
1 polymer ?
#
loop_
_entity_poly.entity_id
_entity_poly.type
_entity_poly.pdbx_seq_one_letter_code
_entity_poly.pdbx_strand_id
1 'polypeptide(L)'
;MPATYTAAQNVPPQTHATDAAPEGLTPEAMRGLSAKFRTSQFHVELRFAPGETFINTKQRRLKINLDAPVFTIGHTLGVKGFLGGDYRYNFTEASIYKRFWMNSWGKIDCYLKGGIQWNQVPYPLLIMPETNLSYIIQDETFELIDNMEFLNDRFASLYVSWDFNGKIFNRIPLLKKLKWREYIGFRCLWGELTDKNNPFLGQNAQSDILMMFPNGCRVMDPKEPYYELSLGIHNIFKLIHVEYVRRLNYNDYPGVHKDGIRFMVRMTF
;
A
#
# COMPACT_ATOMS: atom_id res chain seq x y z
N MET A 1 12.89 -23.52 -23.43
CA MET A 1 12.19 -22.27 -23.78
C MET A 1 11.52 -21.77 -22.53
N PRO A 2 11.82 -20.59 -21.99
CA PRO A 2 11.13 -20.08 -20.82
C PRO A 2 9.73 -19.65 -21.25
N ALA A 3 8.71 -20.16 -20.55
CA ALA A 3 7.33 -19.76 -20.74
C ALA A 3 7.18 -18.28 -20.42
N THR A 4 6.78 -17.50 -21.41
CA THR A 4 6.46 -16.08 -21.27
C THR A 4 5.13 -15.97 -20.51
N TYR A 5 5.18 -15.71 -19.22
CA TYR A 5 4.00 -15.45 -18.41
C TYR A 5 3.52 -14.02 -18.67
N THR A 6 2.44 -13.90 -19.39
CA THR A 6 1.61 -12.70 -19.39
C THR A 6 0.62 -12.85 -18.24
N ALA A 7 0.95 -12.35 -17.06
CA ALA A 7 0.16 -12.53 -15.83
C ALA A 7 -1.29 -12.00 -15.94
N ALA A 8 -1.56 -11.12 -16.88
CA ALA A 8 -2.89 -10.56 -17.12
C ALA A 8 -3.86 -11.48 -17.88
N GLN A 9 -3.40 -12.59 -18.50
CA GLN A 9 -4.25 -13.40 -19.38
C GLN A 9 -4.86 -14.64 -18.74
N ASN A 10 -4.51 -15.01 -17.52
CA ASN A 10 -4.97 -16.24 -16.89
C ASN A 10 -6.04 -16.08 -15.79
N VAL A 11 -6.57 -14.86 -15.60
CA VAL A 11 -7.81 -14.71 -14.85
C VAL A 11 -8.96 -14.86 -15.86
N PRO A 12 -9.79 -15.92 -15.79
CA PRO A 12 -10.92 -16.07 -16.70
C PRO A 12 -11.82 -14.84 -16.61
N PRO A 13 -12.39 -14.35 -17.74
CA PRO A 13 -13.31 -13.23 -17.72
C PRO A 13 -14.47 -13.59 -16.81
N GLN A 14 -14.61 -12.85 -15.72
CA GLN A 14 -15.65 -13.09 -14.75
C GLN A 14 -16.99 -12.61 -15.34
N THR A 15 -17.84 -13.53 -15.69
CA THR A 15 -19.26 -13.28 -15.86
C THR A 15 -19.81 -12.75 -14.53
N HIS A 16 -20.56 -11.67 -14.59
CA HIS A 16 -21.31 -11.13 -13.45
C HIS A 16 -22.02 -12.26 -12.72
N ALA A 17 -21.55 -12.62 -11.54
CA ALA A 17 -22.24 -13.54 -10.66
C ALA A 17 -23.47 -12.81 -10.14
N THR A 18 -24.62 -13.14 -10.70
CA THR A 18 -25.88 -13.11 -9.96
C THR A 18 -25.70 -13.93 -8.68
N ASP A 19 -26.29 -13.52 -7.58
CA ASP A 19 -26.23 -14.07 -6.20
C ASP A 19 -26.64 -15.56 -6.05
N ALA A 20 -26.38 -16.39 -7.04
CA ALA A 20 -26.53 -17.83 -6.98
C ALA A 20 -25.18 -18.44 -6.59
N ALA A 21 -25.14 -19.09 -5.44
CA ALA A 21 -24.03 -19.97 -5.06
C ALA A 21 -23.68 -20.85 -6.25
N PRO A 22 -22.37 -21.03 -6.58
CA PRO A 22 -21.99 -21.84 -7.73
C PRO A 22 -22.62 -23.23 -7.59
N GLU A 23 -23.48 -23.59 -8.54
CA GLU A 23 -24.10 -24.90 -8.61
C GLU A 23 -23.00 -25.95 -8.72
N GLY A 24 -22.87 -26.78 -7.68
CA GLY A 24 -21.92 -27.89 -7.65
C GLY A 24 -21.00 -28.00 -6.44
N LEU A 25 -21.00 -27.01 -5.52
CA LEU A 25 -20.30 -27.19 -4.25
C LEU A 25 -21.13 -28.06 -3.32
N THR A 26 -20.62 -29.27 -3.03
CA THR A 26 -21.22 -30.12 -2.01
C THR A 26 -21.17 -29.42 -0.65
N PRO A 27 -22.11 -29.72 0.28
CA PRO A 27 -22.07 -29.19 1.64
C PRO A 27 -20.76 -29.46 2.38
N GLU A 28 -20.01 -30.49 1.96
CA GLU A 28 -18.68 -30.81 2.48
C GLU A 28 -17.59 -29.88 1.94
N ALA A 29 -17.66 -29.45 0.69
CA ALA A 29 -16.76 -28.43 0.13
C ALA A 29 -17.01 -27.06 0.77
N MET A 30 -18.27 -26.75 1.14
CA MET A 30 -18.58 -25.55 1.92
C MET A 30 -18.12 -25.64 3.37
N ARG A 31 -17.99 -26.83 3.95
CA ARG A 31 -17.41 -27.02 5.31
C ARG A 31 -15.90 -26.80 5.33
N GLY A 32 -15.21 -26.99 4.22
CA GLY A 32 -13.79 -26.64 4.04
C GLY A 32 -13.54 -25.13 3.97
N LEU A 33 -14.54 -24.32 3.63
CA LEU A 33 -14.54 -22.87 3.78
C LEU A 33 -14.77 -22.52 5.25
N SER A 34 -13.75 -22.69 6.08
CA SER A 34 -13.82 -22.34 7.49
C SER A 34 -14.19 -20.85 7.62
N ALA A 35 -15.37 -20.58 8.16
CA ALA A 35 -15.80 -19.22 8.49
C ALA A 35 -14.93 -18.55 9.57
N LYS A 36 -13.94 -19.26 10.12
CA LYS A 36 -13.04 -18.79 11.18
C LYS A 36 -11.58 -18.93 10.73
N PHE A 37 -10.92 -17.78 10.63
CA PHE A 37 -9.50 -17.67 10.34
C PHE A 37 -8.81 -17.12 11.59
N ARG A 38 -7.90 -17.88 12.18
CA ARG A 38 -7.18 -17.47 13.39
C ARG A 38 -5.68 -17.44 13.11
N THR A 39 -5.06 -16.37 13.57
CA THR A 39 -3.60 -16.25 13.56
C THR A 39 -3.11 -15.92 14.96
N SER A 40 -1.99 -16.51 15.34
CA SER A 40 -1.24 -16.14 16.53
C SER A 40 0.16 -15.78 16.08
N GLN A 41 0.57 -14.55 16.36
CA GLN A 41 1.82 -14.03 15.81
C GLN A 41 2.62 -13.27 16.85
N PHE A 42 3.94 -13.32 16.68
CA PHE A 42 4.91 -12.46 17.36
C PHE A 42 5.49 -11.50 16.33
N HIS A 43 5.51 -10.22 16.67
CA HIS A 43 6.13 -9.18 15.85
C HIS A 43 7.23 -8.49 16.63
N VAL A 44 8.39 -8.33 15.98
CA VAL A 44 9.54 -7.58 16.51
C VAL A 44 9.94 -6.56 15.46
N GLU A 45 10.05 -5.30 15.88
CA GLU A 45 10.49 -4.21 15.04
C GLU A 45 11.69 -3.50 15.66
N LEU A 46 12.69 -3.26 14.86
CA LEU A 46 13.85 -2.44 15.19
C LEU A 46 13.78 -1.14 14.40
N ARG A 47 13.87 -0.02 15.12
CA ARG A 47 13.91 1.32 14.55
C ARG A 47 15.26 1.96 14.84
N PHE A 48 15.93 2.41 13.79
CA PHE A 48 17.19 3.13 13.86
C PHE A 48 17.07 4.50 13.19
N ALA A 49 17.35 5.56 13.94
CA ALA A 49 17.19 6.94 13.45
C ALA A 49 18.41 7.78 13.85
N PRO A 50 19.52 7.68 13.08
CA PRO A 50 20.74 8.40 13.39
C PRO A 50 20.54 9.91 13.27
N GLY A 51 21.06 10.65 14.25
CA GLY A 51 20.97 12.10 14.31
C GLY A 51 19.60 12.65 14.72
N GLU A 52 18.67 11.81 15.17
CA GLU A 52 17.37 12.25 15.67
C GLU A 52 17.54 12.98 17.02
N THR A 53 17.02 14.20 17.13
CA THR A 53 17.11 15.03 18.34
C THR A 53 15.72 15.32 18.89
N PHE A 54 15.63 15.42 20.22
CA PHE A 54 14.38 15.59 20.94
C PHE A 54 14.46 16.68 22.02
N ILE A 55 13.35 17.36 22.23
CA ILE A 55 13.10 18.13 23.45
C ILE A 55 12.18 17.32 24.35
N ASN A 56 12.59 17.12 25.59
CA ASN A 56 11.77 16.50 26.61
C ASN A 56 10.94 17.59 27.33
N THR A 57 9.63 17.53 27.16
CA THR A 57 8.69 18.35 27.94
C THR A 57 8.19 17.53 29.13
N LYS A 58 7.49 18.18 30.07
CA LYS A 58 6.89 17.47 31.25
C LYS A 58 5.88 16.39 30.85
N GLN A 59 5.25 16.52 29.66
CA GLN A 59 4.17 15.64 29.23
C GLN A 59 4.56 14.67 28.11
N ARG A 60 5.51 15.08 27.24
CA ARG A 60 5.89 14.28 26.07
C ARG A 60 7.27 14.65 25.54
N ARG A 61 7.84 13.71 24.82
CA ARG A 61 9.06 13.89 24.05
C ARG A 61 8.71 14.39 22.65
N LEU A 62 9.25 15.53 22.23
CA LEU A 62 9.01 16.14 20.92
C LEU A 62 10.26 16.02 20.05
N LYS A 63 10.10 15.49 18.85
CA LYS A 63 11.16 15.45 17.84
C LYS A 63 11.40 16.86 17.30
N ILE A 64 12.66 17.31 17.27
CA ILE A 64 13.06 18.66 16.80
C ILE A 64 13.42 18.60 15.32
N ASN A 65 14.36 17.71 14.95
CA ASN A 65 14.76 17.59 13.57
C ASN A 65 13.88 16.56 12.85
N LEU A 66 13.21 17.04 11.82
CA LEU A 66 12.28 16.22 11.02
C LEU A 66 12.95 15.56 9.81
N ASP A 67 14.24 15.84 9.59
CA ASP A 67 15.02 15.40 8.44
C ASP A 67 15.99 14.25 8.76
N ALA A 68 16.09 13.82 10.02
CA ALA A 68 16.84 12.62 10.38
C ALA A 68 16.27 11.40 9.64
N PRO A 69 17.13 10.61 8.94
CA PRO A 69 16.66 9.39 8.30
C PRO A 69 16.16 8.39 9.35
N VAL A 70 15.11 7.67 9.01
CA VAL A 70 14.55 6.63 9.87
C VAL A 70 14.57 5.31 9.09
N PHE A 71 15.20 4.32 9.66
CA PHE A 71 15.24 2.96 9.14
C PHE A 71 14.44 2.08 10.09
N THR A 72 13.56 1.25 9.55
CA THR A 72 12.87 0.22 10.31
C THR A 72 13.05 -1.13 9.66
N ILE A 73 13.15 -2.16 10.48
CA ILE A 73 13.09 -3.55 10.04
C ILE A 73 12.21 -4.31 11.00
N GLY A 74 11.17 -4.94 10.48
CA GLY A 74 10.21 -5.73 11.23
C GLY A 74 10.21 -7.19 10.78
N HIS A 75 9.99 -8.09 11.72
CA HIS A 75 9.79 -9.50 11.44
C HIS A 75 8.59 -10.02 12.21
N THR A 76 7.67 -10.66 11.50
CA THR A 76 6.48 -11.29 12.04
C THR A 76 6.58 -12.78 11.89
N LEU A 77 6.43 -13.50 13.00
CA LEU A 77 6.40 -14.95 13.08
C LEU A 77 5.00 -15.42 13.45
N GLY A 78 4.29 -16.05 12.52
CA GLY A 78 3.03 -16.75 12.78
C GLY A 78 3.28 -18.16 13.28
N VAL A 79 2.66 -18.55 14.39
CA VAL A 79 2.86 -19.85 15.04
C VAL A 79 1.59 -20.68 14.98
N LYS A 80 1.64 -21.81 14.22
CA LYS A 80 0.54 -22.77 14.14
C LYS A 80 0.37 -23.52 15.48
N GLY A 81 -0.88 -23.66 15.94
CA GLY A 81 -1.23 -24.38 17.17
C GLY A 81 -1.11 -23.54 18.45
N PHE A 82 -0.37 -22.44 18.45
CA PHE A 82 -0.29 -21.54 19.60
C PHE A 82 -1.55 -20.69 19.70
N LEU A 83 -2.21 -20.66 20.86
CA LEU A 83 -3.50 -19.97 21.12
C LEU A 83 -4.57 -20.20 20.02
N GLY A 84 -4.53 -21.36 19.36
CA GLY A 84 -5.47 -21.72 18.30
C GLY A 84 -5.15 -21.13 16.93
N GLY A 85 -3.93 -20.68 16.68
CA GLY A 85 -3.48 -20.24 15.36
C GLY A 85 -3.47 -21.37 14.34
N ASP A 86 -4.04 -21.14 13.17
CA ASP A 86 -4.22 -22.15 12.11
C ASP A 86 -3.00 -22.23 11.17
N TYR A 87 -2.19 -21.16 11.08
CA TYR A 87 -1.15 -21.01 10.07
C TYR A 87 0.23 -20.72 10.67
N ARG A 88 1.27 -21.22 9.97
CA ARG A 88 2.67 -20.87 10.23
C ARG A 88 3.18 -20.02 9.08
N TYR A 89 3.73 -18.85 9.41
CA TYR A 89 4.28 -17.95 8.41
C TYR A 89 5.39 -17.05 8.97
N ASN A 90 6.23 -16.56 8.08
CA ASN A 90 7.29 -15.61 8.37
C ASN A 90 7.16 -14.45 7.38
N PHE A 91 7.01 -13.26 7.89
CA PHE A 91 6.96 -12.04 7.11
C PHE A 91 8.05 -11.08 7.59
N THR A 92 8.86 -10.59 6.66
CA THR A 92 9.89 -9.58 6.95
C THR A 92 9.60 -8.34 6.14
N GLU A 93 9.61 -7.20 6.80
CA GLU A 93 9.47 -5.90 6.15
C GLU A 93 10.58 -4.95 6.59
N ALA A 94 10.93 -4.01 5.71
CA ALA A 94 11.87 -2.95 6.01
C ALA A 94 11.39 -1.65 5.39
N SER A 95 11.68 -0.52 6.04
CA SER A 95 11.36 0.78 5.49
C SER A 95 12.44 1.81 5.75
N ILE A 96 12.48 2.83 4.89
CA ILE A 96 13.37 3.97 4.99
C ILE A 96 12.55 5.23 4.76
N TYR A 97 12.56 6.13 5.72
CA TYR A 97 12.00 7.46 5.58
C TYR A 97 13.12 8.50 5.61
N LYS A 98 13.06 9.48 4.70
CA LYS A 98 13.98 10.62 4.68
C LYS A 98 13.29 11.87 4.16
N ARG A 99 13.45 12.98 4.89
CA ARG A 99 13.08 14.32 4.45
C ARG A 99 14.31 15.06 3.94
N PHE A 100 14.13 15.74 2.81
CA PHE A 100 15.10 16.63 2.20
C PHE A 100 14.56 18.06 2.20
N TRP A 101 15.30 18.98 2.80
CA TRP A 101 14.98 20.41 2.74
C TRP A 101 15.62 21.02 1.50
N MET A 102 14.78 21.55 0.61
CA MET A 102 15.20 22.14 -0.66
C MET A 102 15.26 23.67 -0.59
N ASN A 103 15.66 24.22 0.57
CA ASN A 103 15.71 25.65 0.82
C ASN A 103 14.39 26.35 0.44
N SER A 104 14.44 27.29 -0.53
CA SER A 104 13.26 28.05 -0.98
C SER A 104 12.26 27.23 -1.81
N TRP A 105 12.58 25.99 -2.19
CA TRP A 105 11.72 25.06 -2.92
C TRP A 105 10.97 24.10 -1.99
N GLY A 106 10.99 24.37 -0.69
CA GLY A 106 10.25 23.61 0.29
C GLY A 106 10.92 22.33 0.72
N LYS A 107 10.18 21.23 0.74
CA LYS A 107 10.66 19.93 1.25
C LYS A 107 10.19 18.79 0.37
N ILE A 108 11.02 17.76 0.30
CA ILE A 108 10.69 16.48 -0.30
C ILE A 108 10.71 15.42 0.81
N ASP A 109 9.63 14.69 0.98
CA ASP A 109 9.54 13.53 1.85
C ASP A 109 9.59 12.27 0.98
N CYS A 110 10.50 11.35 1.29
CA CYS A 110 10.64 10.07 0.62
C CYS A 110 10.42 8.95 1.63
N TYR A 111 9.53 8.01 1.31
CA TYR A 111 9.30 6.81 2.07
C TYR A 111 9.38 5.59 1.15
N LEU A 112 10.30 4.71 1.42
CA LEU A 112 10.49 3.43 0.73
C LEU A 112 10.19 2.32 1.72
N LYS A 113 9.33 1.40 1.34
CA LYS A 113 8.97 0.21 2.13
C LYS A 113 9.03 -1.02 1.25
N GLY A 114 9.46 -2.13 1.78
CA GLY A 114 9.44 -3.41 1.08
C GLY A 114 9.30 -4.56 2.04
N GLY A 115 8.78 -5.68 1.54
CA GLY A 115 8.59 -6.86 2.37
C GLY A 115 8.48 -8.15 1.59
N ILE A 116 8.70 -9.26 2.31
CA ILE A 116 8.70 -10.61 1.77
C ILE A 116 7.96 -11.55 2.70
N GLN A 117 6.98 -12.25 2.14
CA GLN A 117 6.31 -13.40 2.75
C GLN A 117 7.08 -14.67 2.39
N TRP A 118 7.74 -15.29 3.36
CA TRP A 118 8.65 -16.39 3.10
C TRP A 118 7.95 -17.75 2.88
N ASN A 119 6.81 -17.95 3.52
CA ASN A 119 6.08 -19.22 3.48
C ASN A 119 4.99 -19.24 2.43
N GLN A 120 4.49 -20.42 2.12
CA GLN A 120 3.21 -20.60 1.46
C GLN A 120 2.11 -20.25 2.47
N VAL A 121 1.18 -19.39 2.06
CA VAL A 121 0.11 -18.87 2.93
C VAL A 121 -1.20 -18.69 2.15
N PRO A 122 -2.35 -18.76 2.82
CA PRO A 122 -3.62 -18.42 2.19
C PRO A 122 -3.70 -16.92 1.90
N TYR A 123 -4.56 -16.53 0.94
CA TYR A 123 -4.63 -15.13 0.46
C TYR A 123 -4.80 -14.07 1.57
N PRO A 124 -5.52 -14.30 2.70
CA PRO A 124 -5.62 -13.28 3.74
C PRO A 124 -4.29 -12.95 4.45
N LEU A 125 -3.27 -13.79 4.29
CA LEU A 125 -1.91 -13.58 4.79
C LEU A 125 -0.93 -13.12 3.72
N LEU A 126 -1.38 -12.95 2.48
CA LEU A 126 -0.60 -12.30 1.44
C LEU A 126 -0.49 -10.81 1.70
N ILE A 127 0.51 -10.21 1.10
CA ILE A 127 0.77 -8.79 1.23
C ILE A 127 -0.21 -8.03 0.34
N MET A 128 -0.96 -7.15 0.96
CA MET A 128 -1.86 -6.20 0.29
C MET A 128 -1.25 -4.81 0.37
N PRO A 129 -1.31 -4.01 -0.71
CA PRO A 129 -0.90 -2.61 -0.65
C PRO A 129 -1.68 -1.84 0.42
N GLU A 130 -1.05 -0.87 1.04
CA GLU A 130 -1.73 0.06 1.94
C GLU A 130 -2.60 1.01 1.12
N THR A 131 -3.92 0.84 1.15
CA THR A 131 -4.88 1.57 0.32
C THR A 131 -5.72 2.54 1.12
N ASN A 132 -5.98 3.71 0.54
CA ASN A 132 -6.87 4.72 1.12
C ASN A 132 -8.26 4.62 0.48
N LEU A 133 -9.20 4.04 1.20
CA LEU A 133 -10.59 3.92 0.76
C LEU A 133 -11.45 5.14 1.12
N SER A 134 -10.84 6.18 1.71
CA SER A 134 -11.54 7.40 2.11
C SER A 134 -11.25 8.55 1.15
N TYR A 135 -12.02 9.63 1.26
CA TYR A 135 -11.73 10.89 0.55
C TYR A 135 -10.71 11.77 1.30
N ILE A 136 -10.26 11.34 2.47
CA ILE A 136 -9.30 12.09 3.30
C ILE A 136 -7.89 11.67 2.90
N ILE A 137 -6.99 12.63 2.64
CA ILE A 137 -5.58 12.38 2.34
C ILE A 137 -4.95 11.60 3.50
N GLN A 138 -4.33 10.49 3.18
CA GLN A 138 -3.53 9.69 4.10
C GLN A 138 -2.09 9.61 3.60
N ASP A 139 -1.16 9.93 4.47
CA ASP A 139 0.25 9.81 4.14
C ASP A 139 0.62 8.31 3.96
N GLU A 140 1.52 8.02 3.02
CA GLU A 140 2.08 6.67 2.80
C GLU A 140 1.08 5.58 2.38
N THR A 141 -0.02 5.97 1.72
CA THR A 141 -1.04 5.05 1.16
C THR A 141 -1.24 5.27 -0.33
N PHE A 142 -1.72 4.24 -1.03
CA PHE A 142 -2.21 4.37 -2.40
C PHE A 142 -3.65 4.87 -2.39
N GLU A 143 -3.95 5.86 -3.21
CA GLU A 143 -5.22 6.58 -3.19
C GLU A 143 -6.28 5.98 -4.13
N LEU A 144 -5.85 5.19 -5.14
CA LEU A 144 -6.74 4.69 -6.20
C LEU A 144 -6.67 3.18 -6.38
N ILE A 145 -5.89 2.47 -5.55
CA ILE A 145 -5.94 1.01 -5.48
C ILE A 145 -7.14 0.61 -4.63
N ASP A 146 -7.95 -0.30 -5.13
CA ASP A 146 -9.07 -0.86 -4.38
C ASP A 146 -8.60 -1.87 -3.33
N ASN A 147 -9.44 -2.11 -2.32
CA ASN A 147 -9.14 -3.10 -1.29
C ASN A 147 -8.96 -4.49 -1.91
N MET A 148 -7.87 -5.15 -1.56
CA MET A 148 -7.49 -6.48 -2.08
C MET A 148 -7.26 -6.53 -3.61
N GLU A 149 -7.12 -5.40 -4.30
CA GLU A 149 -6.92 -5.40 -5.74
C GLU A 149 -5.64 -6.16 -6.14
N PHE A 150 -4.54 -5.94 -5.42
CA PHE A 150 -3.28 -6.64 -5.67
C PHE A 150 -2.91 -7.53 -4.48
N LEU A 151 -2.63 -8.81 -4.77
CA LEU A 151 -2.15 -9.79 -3.81
C LEU A 151 -0.73 -10.20 -4.19
N ASN A 152 0.22 -9.94 -3.30
CA ASN A 152 1.63 -10.17 -3.54
C ASN A 152 2.24 -11.00 -2.39
N ASP A 153 3.35 -11.70 -2.64
CA ASP A 153 4.18 -12.26 -1.57
C ASP A 153 5.54 -11.57 -1.44
N ARG A 154 5.82 -10.63 -2.37
CA ARG A 154 6.94 -9.69 -2.31
C ARG A 154 6.47 -8.35 -2.82
N PHE A 155 6.93 -7.28 -2.19
CA PHE A 155 6.61 -5.92 -2.64
C PHE A 155 7.71 -4.93 -2.33
N ALA A 156 7.71 -3.84 -3.08
CA ALA A 156 8.39 -2.60 -2.75
C ALA A 156 7.48 -1.42 -3.11
N SER A 157 7.28 -0.51 -2.18
CA SER A 157 6.50 0.72 -2.39
C SER A 157 7.37 1.94 -2.16
N LEU A 158 7.20 2.94 -3.02
CA LEU A 158 7.89 4.23 -2.94
C LEU A 158 6.85 5.33 -2.92
N TYR A 159 6.92 6.19 -1.92
CA TYR A 159 6.11 7.39 -1.78
C TYR A 159 7.04 8.60 -1.78
N VAL A 160 6.82 9.52 -2.69
CA VAL A 160 7.56 10.78 -2.78
C VAL A 160 6.57 11.91 -2.77
N SER A 161 6.70 12.82 -1.84
CA SER A 161 5.88 14.02 -1.75
C SER A 161 6.74 15.27 -1.76
N TRP A 162 6.41 16.21 -2.62
CA TRP A 162 7.09 17.50 -2.73
C TRP A 162 6.14 18.64 -2.43
N ASP A 163 6.36 19.31 -1.31
CA ASP A 163 5.70 20.55 -0.92
C ASP A 163 6.61 21.73 -1.31
N PHE A 164 6.20 22.51 -2.31
CA PHE A 164 6.98 23.63 -2.85
C PHE A 164 6.95 24.89 -1.99
N ASN A 165 6.22 24.87 -0.89
CA ASN A 165 6.08 25.99 0.03
C ASN A 165 5.64 27.31 -0.63
N GLY A 166 4.82 27.21 -1.68
CA GLY A 166 4.30 28.36 -2.41
C GLY A 166 5.30 29.04 -3.35
N LYS A 167 6.37 28.35 -3.75
CA LYS A 167 7.45 28.91 -4.56
C LYS A 167 6.96 29.49 -5.90
N ILE A 168 6.00 28.83 -6.55
CA ILE A 168 5.43 29.25 -7.82
C ILE A 168 4.29 30.24 -7.57
N PHE A 169 3.34 29.92 -6.70
CA PHE A 169 2.16 30.74 -6.42
C PHE A 169 2.52 32.11 -5.84
N ASN A 170 3.58 32.20 -5.05
CA ASN A 170 4.04 33.50 -4.51
C ASN A 170 4.61 34.45 -5.58
N ARG A 171 4.84 33.99 -6.82
CA ARG A 171 5.20 34.86 -7.95
C ARG A 171 3.99 35.53 -8.59
N ILE A 172 2.79 35.00 -8.38
CA ILE A 172 1.55 35.49 -8.91
C ILE A 172 0.91 36.41 -7.85
N PRO A 173 0.73 37.73 -8.10
CA PRO A 173 0.33 38.71 -7.07
C PRO A 173 -0.96 38.35 -6.33
N LEU A 174 -1.96 37.78 -7.03
CA LEU A 174 -3.23 37.36 -6.43
C LEU A 174 -3.04 36.11 -5.53
N LEU A 175 -2.36 35.07 -6.03
CA LEU A 175 -2.15 33.82 -5.31
C LEU A 175 -1.23 34.02 -4.10
N LYS A 176 -0.25 34.92 -4.19
CA LYS A 176 0.61 35.30 -3.06
C LYS A 176 -0.19 35.77 -1.83
N LYS A 177 -1.30 36.49 -2.03
CA LYS A 177 -2.16 36.93 -0.92
C LYS A 177 -2.92 35.78 -0.27
N LEU A 178 -3.23 34.73 -1.03
CA LEU A 178 -3.93 33.52 -0.55
C LEU A 178 -3.03 32.58 0.24
N LYS A 179 -1.69 32.71 0.10
CA LYS A 179 -0.68 31.86 0.75
C LYS A 179 -0.86 30.36 0.46
N TRP A 180 -1.41 30.04 -0.70
CA TRP A 180 -1.55 28.67 -1.16
C TRP A 180 -0.18 28.07 -1.47
N ARG A 181 -0.07 26.75 -1.33
CA ARG A 181 1.17 25.99 -1.57
C ARG A 181 0.91 24.89 -2.59
N GLU A 182 1.83 24.76 -3.52
CA GLU A 182 1.80 23.69 -4.51
C GLU A 182 2.32 22.41 -3.90
N TYR A 183 1.72 21.30 -4.31
CA TYR A 183 2.10 19.97 -3.88
C TYR A 183 2.13 19.01 -5.08
N ILE A 184 3.12 18.15 -5.13
CA ILE A 184 3.22 17.02 -6.06
C ILE A 184 3.51 15.77 -5.26
N GLY A 185 2.69 14.73 -5.45
CA GLY A 185 2.90 13.40 -4.90
C GLY A 185 3.15 12.38 -6.01
N PHE A 186 4.06 11.47 -5.80
CA PHE A 186 4.31 10.33 -6.68
C PHE A 186 4.33 9.07 -5.83
N ARG A 187 3.60 8.03 -6.28
CA ARG A 187 3.54 6.73 -5.63
C ARG A 187 3.85 5.65 -6.64
N CYS A 188 4.64 4.69 -6.22
CA CYS A 188 5.01 3.53 -7.03
C CYS A 188 4.90 2.27 -6.18
N LEU A 189 4.26 1.23 -6.72
CA LEU A 189 4.20 -0.11 -6.13
C LEU A 189 4.78 -1.11 -7.13
N TRP A 190 5.80 -1.82 -6.72
CA TRP A 190 6.24 -3.04 -7.35
C TRP A 190 5.76 -4.22 -6.51
N GLY A 191 5.22 -5.25 -7.14
CA GLY A 191 4.75 -6.45 -6.46
C GLY A 191 4.95 -7.70 -7.30
N GLU A 192 5.10 -8.83 -6.62
CA GLU A 192 5.25 -10.14 -7.22
C GLU A 192 4.47 -11.17 -6.40
N LEU A 193 3.78 -12.06 -7.07
CA LEU A 193 3.23 -13.27 -6.49
C LEU A 193 4.03 -14.46 -7.04
N THR A 194 4.88 -15.06 -6.21
CA THR A 194 5.68 -16.21 -6.64
C THR A 194 4.81 -17.45 -6.81
N ASP A 195 5.31 -18.41 -7.60
CA ASP A 195 4.60 -19.66 -7.91
C ASP A 195 4.11 -20.41 -6.67
N LYS A 196 4.85 -20.33 -5.55
CA LYS A 196 4.49 -21.03 -4.30
C LYS A 196 3.15 -20.57 -3.72
N ASN A 197 2.75 -19.29 -3.94
CA ASN A 197 1.54 -18.69 -3.40
C ASN A 197 0.45 -18.47 -4.43
N ASN A 198 0.66 -18.90 -5.68
CA ASN A 198 -0.31 -18.75 -6.75
C ASN A 198 -1.26 -19.97 -6.81
N PRO A 199 -2.55 -19.85 -6.40
CA PRO A 199 -3.48 -20.96 -6.38
C PRO A 199 -3.92 -21.42 -7.78
N PHE A 200 -3.66 -20.63 -8.84
CA PHE A 200 -4.08 -20.96 -10.21
C PHE A 200 -3.11 -21.89 -10.92
N LEU A 201 -1.95 -22.18 -10.35
CA LEU A 201 -0.99 -23.11 -10.92
C LEU A 201 -1.36 -24.57 -10.60
N GLY A 202 -1.33 -25.42 -11.61
CA GLY A 202 -1.69 -26.84 -11.49
C GLY A 202 -0.89 -27.58 -10.40
N GLN A 203 0.37 -27.21 -10.18
CA GLN A 203 1.21 -27.76 -9.09
C GLN A 203 0.66 -27.47 -7.69
N ASN A 204 -0.14 -26.43 -7.54
CA ASN A 204 -0.72 -25.98 -6.28
C ASN A 204 -2.20 -26.41 -6.11
N ALA A 205 -2.78 -27.10 -7.09
CA ALA A 205 -4.20 -27.48 -7.09
C ALA A 205 -4.63 -28.36 -5.91
N GLN A 206 -3.68 -29.08 -5.28
CA GLN A 206 -3.93 -29.95 -4.13
C GLN A 206 -3.37 -29.38 -2.82
N SER A 207 -3.05 -28.08 -2.78
CA SER A 207 -2.54 -27.46 -1.56
C SER A 207 -3.66 -27.26 -0.54
N ASP A 208 -3.51 -27.83 0.64
CA ASP A 208 -4.43 -27.62 1.78
C ASP A 208 -4.31 -26.22 2.41
N ILE A 209 -3.31 -25.44 1.99
CA ILE A 209 -3.01 -24.10 2.56
C ILE A 209 -3.58 -22.99 1.70
N LEU A 210 -3.46 -23.14 0.36
CA LEU A 210 -3.87 -22.10 -0.57
C LEU A 210 -5.39 -22.03 -0.69
N MET A 211 -5.88 -20.82 -0.73
CA MET A 211 -7.29 -20.51 -0.99
C MET A 211 -7.40 -19.77 -2.32
N MET A 212 -8.47 -20.03 -3.07
CA MET A 212 -8.77 -19.26 -4.28
C MET A 212 -8.97 -17.78 -3.95
N PHE A 213 -8.50 -16.93 -4.83
CA PHE A 213 -8.63 -15.49 -4.65
C PHE A 213 -10.07 -15.03 -4.81
N PRO A 214 -10.52 -14.07 -3.99
CA PRO A 214 -11.82 -13.41 -4.20
C PRO A 214 -11.89 -12.71 -5.55
N ASN A 215 -13.11 -12.46 -6.01
CA ASN A 215 -13.37 -11.71 -7.23
C ASN A 215 -12.78 -10.29 -7.12
N GLY A 216 -12.12 -9.82 -8.18
CA GLY A 216 -11.49 -8.51 -8.23
C GLY A 216 -10.01 -8.48 -7.80
N CYS A 217 -9.52 -9.55 -7.17
CA CYS A 217 -8.09 -9.67 -6.85
C CYS A 217 -7.27 -9.94 -8.10
N ARG A 218 -6.05 -9.40 -8.13
CA ARG A 218 -5.12 -9.51 -9.26
C ARG A 218 -3.72 -9.83 -8.80
N VAL A 219 -2.96 -10.38 -9.73
CA VAL A 219 -1.52 -10.58 -9.60
C VAL A 219 -0.83 -9.50 -10.42
N MET A 220 0.12 -8.80 -9.82
CA MET A 220 0.94 -7.81 -10.54
C MET A 220 1.93 -8.50 -11.47
N ASP A 221 2.19 -7.87 -12.62
CA ASP A 221 3.34 -8.23 -13.46
C ASP A 221 4.60 -7.61 -12.83
N PRO A 222 5.62 -8.42 -12.42
CA PRO A 222 6.85 -7.88 -11.87
C PRO A 222 7.62 -6.94 -12.80
N LYS A 223 7.29 -6.93 -14.10
CA LYS A 223 7.90 -6.03 -15.09
C LYS A 223 7.17 -4.71 -15.21
N GLU A 224 5.95 -4.62 -14.69
CA GLU A 224 5.13 -3.43 -14.78
C GLU A 224 4.70 -2.94 -13.39
N PRO A 225 5.50 -2.12 -12.70
CA PRO A 225 5.09 -1.50 -11.44
C PRO A 225 3.87 -0.59 -11.62
N TYR A 226 3.08 -0.48 -10.59
CA TYR A 226 1.92 0.41 -10.53
C TYR A 226 2.35 1.84 -10.15
N TYR A 227 1.70 2.87 -10.74
CA TYR A 227 2.04 4.26 -10.50
C TYR A 227 0.82 5.14 -10.27
N GLU A 228 0.94 6.09 -9.31
CA GLU A 228 0.01 7.19 -9.11
C GLU A 228 0.75 8.53 -9.07
N LEU A 229 0.10 9.57 -9.59
CA LEU A 229 0.56 10.95 -9.52
C LEU A 229 -0.52 11.79 -8.83
N SER A 230 -0.12 12.59 -7.84
CA SER A 230 -0.98 13.57 -7.16
C SER A 230 -0.53 14.99 -7.49
N LEU A 231 -1.47 15.88 -7.77
CA LEU A 231 -1.26 17.32 -7.87
C LEU A 231 -2.17 18.00 -6.87
N GLY A 232 -1.62 18.84 -6.01
CA GLY A 232 -2.37 19.42 -4.91
C GLY A 232 -2.18 20.91 -4.70
N ILE A 233 -3.18 21.50 -4.07
CA ILE A 233 -3.14 22.84 -3.51
C ILE A 233 -3.35 22.71 -2.02
N HIS A 234 -2.33 23.06 -1.27
CA HIS A 234 -2.33 23.00 0.18
C HIS A 234 -2.46 24.40 0.79
N ASN A 235 -2.77 24.44 2.08
CA ASN A 235 -2.88 25.68 2.86
C ASN A 235 -4.00 26.61 2.39
N ILE A 236 -5.07 26.11 1.80
CA ILE A 236 -6.27 26.87 1.45
C ILE A 236 -6.91 27.31 2.78
N PHE A 237 -7.09 28.63 2.96
CA PHE A 237 -7.53 29.22 4.23
C PHE A 237 -6.73 28.78 5.46
N LYS A 238 -5.46 28.36 5.28
CA LYS A 238 -4.55 27.81 6.32
C LYS A 238 -4.98 26.47 6.93
N LEU A 239 -5.98 25.82 6.37
CA LEU A 239 -6.61 24.62 6.94
C LEU A 239 -6.78 23.49 5.93
N ILE A 240 -7.19 23.82 4.71
CA ILE A 240 -7.66 22.84 3.74
C ILE A 240 -6.54 22.49 2.76
N HIS A 241 -6.40 21.21 2.50
CA HIS A 241 -5.53 20.64 1.47
C HIS A 241 -6.42 19.87 0.50
N VAL A 242 -6.21 20.05 -0.79
CA VAL A 242 -6.95 19.35 -1.85
C VAL A 242 -5.94 18.77 -2.82
N GLU A 243 -6.09 17.52 -3.14
CA GLU A 243 -5.24 16.79 -4.10
C GLU A 243 -6.11 16.12 -5.15
N TYR A 244 -5.74 16.28 -6.40
CA TYR A 244 -6.20 15.46 -7.51
C TYR A 244 -5.18 14.35 -7.73
N VAL A 245 -5.65 13.10 -7.71
CA VAL A 245 -4.82 11.90 -7.88
C VAL A 245 -5.19 11.24 -9.18
N ARG A 246 -4.19 10.79 -9.93
CA ARG A 246 -4.34 10.06 -11.17
C ARG A 246 -3.55 8.78 -11.18
N ARG A 247 -4.23 7.68 -11.51
CA ARG A 247 -3.65 6.38 -11.79
C ARG A 247 -3.03 6.37 -13.18
N LEU A 248 -1.76 5.98 -13.32
CA LEU A 248 -1.03 6.11 -14.58
C LEU A 248 -1.08 4.84 -15.43
N ASN A 249 -1.21 3.67 -14.82
CA ASN A 249 -1.28 2.38 -15.51
C ASN A 249 -2.26 1.42 -14.83
N TYR A 250 -2.40 0.18 -15.32
CA TYR A 250 -3.42 -0.80 -14.90
C TYR A 250 -4.86 -0.27 -15.04
N ASN A 251 -5.11 0.55 -16.07
CA ASN A 251 -6.40 1.23 -16.29
C ASN A 251 -7.41 0.42 -17.11
N ASP A 252 -7.02 -0.75 -17.64
CA ASP A 252 -7.80 -1.52 -18.62
C ASP A 252 -8.81 -2.45 -17.97
N TYR A 253 -8.84 -2.50 -16.66
CA TYR A 253 -9.74 -3.37 -15.92
C TYR A 253 -11.05 -2.67 -15.60
N PRO A 254 -12.18 -3.39 -15.70
CA PRO A 254 -13.50 -2.84 -15.35
C PRO A 254 -13.55 -2.51 -13.85
N GLY A 255 -14.16 -1.37 -13.53
CA GLY A 255 -14.41 -0.95 -12.15
C GLY A 255 -13.27 -0.24 -11.44
N VAL A 256 -12.07 -0.11 -12.03
CA VAL A 256 -10.96 0.61 -11.39
C VAL A 256 -11.15 2.13 -11.40
N HIS A 257 -10.79 2.76 -10.29
CA HIS A 257 -10.75 4.21 -10.20
C HIS A 257 -9.50 4.74 -10.92
N LYS A 258 -9.71 5.53 -11.98
CA LYS A 258 -8.60 6.11 -12.78
C LYS A 258 -8.10 7.42 -12.22
N ASP A 259 -8.95 8.13 -11.52
CA ASP A 259 -8.66 9.42 -10.89
C ASP A 259 -9.59 9.66 -9.69
N GLY A 260 -9.22 10.59 -8.86
CA GLY A 260 -9.98 10.95 -7.68
C GLY A 260 -9.54 12.27 -7.06
N ILE A 261 -10.40 12.85 -6.25
CA ILE A 261 -10.08 14.03 -5.44
C ILE A 261 -10.00 13.59 -3.99
N ARG A 262 -8.95 14.03 -3.31
CA ARG A 262 -8.72 13.82 -1.89
C ARG A 262 -8.59 15.16 -1.19
N PHE A 263 -8.99 15.23 0.06
CA PHE A 263 -8.89 16.45 0.86
C PHE A 263 -8.46 16.13 2.29
N MET A 264 -7.87 17.12 2.94
CA MET A 264 -7.48 17.04 4.35
C MET A 264 -7.72 18.38 5.02
N VAL A 265 -8.11 18.35 6.26
CA VAL A 265 -8.17 19.52 7.14
C VAL A 265 -7.03 19.39 8.16
N ARG A 266 -5.99 20.19 7.98
CA ARG A 266 -4.81 20.24 8.86
C ARG A 266 -4.36 21.70 9.02
N MET A 267 -4.19 22.17 10.25
CA MET A 267 -3.58 23.48 10.47
C MET A 267 -2.10 23.43 10.08
N THR A 268 -1.70 24.35 9.20
CA THR A 268 -0.30 24.57 8.81
C THR A 268 0.16 25.88 9.42
N PHE A 269 1.07 25.81 10.37
CA PHE A 269 1.67 26.97 11.04
C PHE A 269 2.95 27.40 10.32
#